data_6a2dbea19c3ec79de46768f548e7a7b9
#
_entry.id   6a2dbea19c3ec79de46768f548e7a7b9
#
_cell.length_a   1.000
_cell.length_b   1.000
_cell.length_c   1.000
_cell.angle_alpha   90.00
_cell.angle_beta   90.00
_cell.angle_gamma   90.00
#
_symmetry.space_group_name_H-M   'P 1'
#
loop_
_entity.id
_entity.type
_entity.pdbx_description
1 polymer ?
#
loop_
_entity_poly.entity_id
_entity_poly.type
_entity_poly.pdbx_seq_one_letter_code
_entity_poly.pdbx_strand_id
1 'polypeptide(L)'
;MTASTPELQALEDLCARLDRASIAYMLTGSLAMAYYARPRMTRDIDLVVALGEEDVSRLLGALDTTYHADSDAIAEAVRSRRPCNLLHYPTMVKIDLIPRKGGEYRRTEFDRRKKVALAGIEVWIVSAEDLVLSKLDWARDSRSELQLGDVRHLLEARLDEAYLNWWAARLGLEELLKEARRE
;
A
#
# COMPACT_ATOMS: atom_id res chain seq x y z
N MET A 1 16.53 -22.35 0.09
CA MET A 1 15.18 -21.89 0.45
C MET A 1 15.36 -20.79 1.50
N THR A 2 15.25 -19.54 1.12
CA THR A 2 15.24 -18.43 2.07
C THR A 2 13.98 -18.56 2.93
N ALA A 3 14.15 -18.58 4.27
CA ALA A 3 13.01 -18.64 5.18
C ALA A 3 12.10 -17.42 4.89
N SER A 4 10.81 -17.66 4.66
CA SER A 4 9.84 -16.60 4.48
C SER A 4 9.71 -15.81 5.80
N THR A 5 9.83 -14.50 5.74
CA THR A 5 9.67 -13.67 6.94
C THR A 5 8.21 -13.68 7.42
N PRO A 6 7.93 -13.36 8.69
CA PRO A 6 6.56 -13.24 9.21
C PRO A 6 5.68 -12.32 8.35
N GLU A 7 6.24 -11.21 7.85
CA GLU A 7 5.53 -10.24 7.01
C GLU A 7 5.15 -10.85 5.65
N LEU A 8 6.07 -11.61 5.03
CA LEU A 8 5.80 -12.29 3.76
C LEU A 8 4.75 -13.39 3.92
N GLN A 9 4.79 -14.14 5.03
CA GLN A 9 3.78 -15.17 5.33
C GLN A 9 2.39 -14.55 5.51
N ALA A 10 2.29 -13.45 6.27
CA ALA A 10 1.02 -12.74 6.48
C ALA A 10 0.50 -12.11 5.16
N LEU A 11 1.40 -11.56 4.33
CA LEU A 11 1.06 -11.02 3.02
C LEU A 11 0.50 -12.10 2.09
N GLU A 12 1.18 -13.25 2.00
CA GLU A 12 0.75 -14.36 1.16
C GLU A 12 -0.63 -14.88 1.55
N ASP A 13 -0.86 -15.12 2.84
CA ASP A 13 -2.16 -15.57 3.34
C ASP A 13 -3.26 -14.55 3.06
N LEU A 14 -3.03 -13.26 3.34
CA LEU A 14 -4.03 -12.22 3.10
C LEU A 14 -4.35 -12.06 1.62
N CYS A 15 -3.33 -12.00 0.74
CA CYS A 15 -3.55 -11.89 -0.70
C CYS A 15 -4.38 -13.05 -1.24
N ALA A 16 -4.06 -14.28 -0.84
CA ALA A 16 -4.82 -15.46 -1.25
C ALA A 16 -6.28 -15.44 -0.78
N ARG A 17 -6.56 -14.89 0.40
CA ARG A 17 -7.93 -14.72 0.93
C ARG A 17 -8.70 -13.65 0.17
N LEU A 18 -8.09 -12.50 -0.10
CA LEU A 18 -8.70 -11.41 -0.86
C LEU A 18 -9.01 -11.83 -2.30
N ASP A 19 -8.07 -12.53 -2.96
CA ASP A 19 -8.29 -13.06 -4.31
C ASP A 19 -9.47 -14.05 -4.34
N ARG A 20 -9.56 -14.99 -3.39
CA ARG A 20 -10.68 -15.92 -3.28
C ARG A 20 -12.01 -15.21 -3.00
N ALA A 21 -11.98 -14.14 -2.23
CA ALA A 21 -13.15 -13.31 -1.94
C ALA A 21 -13.48 -12.32 -3.06
N SER A 22 -12.71 -12.29 -4.16
CA SER A 22 -12.84 -11.31 -5.24
C SER A 22 -12.83 -9.85 -4.73
N ILE A 23 -11.98 -9.58 -3.76
CA ILE A 23 -11.74 -8.23 -3.22
C ILE A 23 -10.46 -7.71 -3.86
N ALA A 24 -10.59 -6.65 -4.65
CA ALA A 24 -9.46 -6.03 -5.31
C ALA A 24 -8.59 -5.25 -4.29
N TYR A 25 -7.27 -5.45 -4.37
CA TYR A 25 -6.30 -4.85 -3.45
C TYR A 25 -5.04 -4.37 -4.19
N MET A 26 -4.22 -3.60 -3.47
CA MET A 26 -2.94 -3.08 -3.93
C MET A 26 -1.99 -2.93 -2.73
N LEU A 27 -0.87 -3.65 -2.75
CA LEU A 27 0.22 -3.46 -1.80
C LEU A 27 0.88 -2.11 -2.02
N THR A 28 1.12 -1.36 -0.96
CA THR A 28 1.77 -0.05 -0.96
C THR A 28 2.79 0.06 0.19
N GLY A 29 3.23 1.25 0.53
CA GLY A 29 4.10 1.49 1.67
C GLY A 29 5.52 0.92 1.53
N SER A 30 6.12 0.60 2.67
CA SER A 30 7.53 0.23 2.73
C SER A 30 7.80 -1.17 2.18
N LEU A 31 6.85 -2.09 2.29
CA LEU A 31 7.00 -3.43 1.73
C LEU A 31 6.91 -3.41 0.19
N ALA A 32 6.05 -2.57 -0.37
CA ALA A 32 6.01 -2.33 -1.82
C ALA A 32 7.30 -1.69 -2.34
N MET A 33 7.90 -0.79 -1.56
CA MET A 33 9.18 -0.17 -1.91
C MET A 33 10.29 -1.20 -2.10
N ALA A 34 10.31 -2.30 -1.34
CA ALA A 34 11.32 -3.35 -1.45
C ALA A 34 11.36 -4.02 -2.83
N TYR A 35 10.30 -3.90 -3.63
CA TYR A 35 10.27 -4.36 -5.02
C TYR A 35 11.00 -3.41 -5.99
N TYR A 36 10.98 -2.09 -5.72
CA TYR A 36 11.50 -1.06 -6.63
C TYR A 36 12.87 -0.53 -6.26
N ALA A 37 13.20 -0.54 -4.96
CA ALA A 37 14.40 0.09 -4.42
C ALA A 37 15.03 -0.77 -3.32
N ARG A 38 16.08 -0.26 -2.68
CA ARG A 38 16.72 -0.96 -1.57
C ARG A 38 15.73 -1.19 -0.44
N PRO A 39 15.53 -2.45 0.00
CA PRO A 39 14.62 -2.74 1.09
C PRO A 39 15.13 -2.13 2.39
N ARG A 40 14.24 -1.50 3.14
CA ARG A 40 14.47 -1.21 4.55
C ARG A 40 13.62 -2.13 5.43
N MET A 41 14.05 -2.32 6.65
CA MET A 41 13.28 -3.12 7.60
C MET A 41 11.91 -2.47 7.83
N THR A 42 10.85 -3.22 7.63
CA THR A 42 9.48 -2.83 7.96
C THR A 42 8.78 -4.01 8.61
N ARG A 43 7.86 -3.73 9.52
CA ARG A 43 7.05 -4.74 10.20
C ARG A 43 5.57 -4.60 9.87
N ASP A 44 5.20 -3.53 9.20
CA ASP A 44 3.80 -3.24 8.85
C ASP A 44 3.58 -3.54 7.36
N ILE A 45 2.41 -4.05 7.04
CA ILE A 45 1.93 -4.26 5.69
C ILE A 45 0.86 -3.21 5.41
N ASP A 46 1.07 -2.38 4.40
CA ASP A 46 0.12 -1.37 3.96
C ASP A 46 -0.64 -1.88 2.73
N LEU A 47 -1.94 -2.11 2.85
CA LEU A 47 -2.76 -2.67 1.78
C LEU A 47 -3.97 -1.80 1.47
N VAL A 48 -4.00 -1.19 0.28
CA VAL A 48 -5.17 -0.49 -0.22
C VAL A 48 -6.18 -1.50 -0.74
N VAL A 49 -7.45 -1.37 -0.35
CA VAL A 49 -8.53 -2.27 -0.77
C VAL A 49 -9.69 -1.49 -1.40
N ALA A 50 -10.25 -2.02 -2.47
CA ALA A 50 -11.44 -1.44 -3.08
C ALA A 50 -12.67 -2.11 -2.47
N LEU A 51 -13.22 -1.49 -1.41
CA LEU A 51 -14.37 -1.97 -0.66
C LEU A 51 -15.50 -0.95 -0.65
N GLY A 52 -16.73 -1.44 -0.85
CA GLY A 52 -17.97 -0.78 -0.45
C GLY A 52 -18.49 -1.33 0.88
N GLU A 53 -19.52 -0.69 1.43
CA GLU A 53 -20.14 -1.15 2.69
C GLU A 53 -20.75 -2.56 2.54
N GLU A 54 -21.22 -2.89 1.37
CA GLU A 54 -21.73 -4.21 0.99
C GLU A 54 -20.68 -5.33 1.02
N ASP A 55 -19.39 -4.97 0.94
CA ASP A 55 -18.27 -5.93 0.92
C ASP A 55 -17.76 -6.30 2.31
N VAL A 56 -18.16 -5.57 3.35
CA VAL A 56 -17.64 -5.75 4.72
C VAL A 56 -17.86 -7.18 5.22
N SER A 57 -19.07 -7.73 5.07
CA SER A 57 -19.36 -9.10 5.50
C SER A 57 -18.54 -10.14 4.72
N ARG A 58 -18.30 -9.91 3.42
CA ARG A 58 -17.47 -10.77 2.57
C ARG A 58 -16.00 -10.73 3.01
N LEU A 59 -15.49 -9.55 3.34
CA LEU A 59 -14.13 -9.39 3.89
C LEU A 59 -14.00 -10.14 5.23
N LEU A 60 -14.90 -9.92 6.17
CA LEU A 60 -14.88 -10.59 7.48
C LEU A 60 -14.92 -12.11 7.35
N GLY A 61 -15.76 -12.64 6.46
CA GLY A 61 -15.81 -14.06 6.16
C GLY A 61 -14.51 -14.62 5.57
N ALA A 62 -13.79 -13.81 4.78
CA ALA A 62 -12.49 -14.19 4.21
C ALA A 62 -11.37 -14.18 5.27
N LEU A 63 -11.41 -13.26 6.24
CA LEU A 63 -10.39 -13.13 7.28
C LEU A 63 -10.51 -14.26 8.33
N ASP A 64 -11.72 -14.75 8.58
CA ASP A 64 -12.06 -15.78 9.58
C ASP A 64 -11.43 -15.52 10.98
N THR A 65 -11.15 -16.60 11.75
CA THR A 65 -10.51 -16.53 13.05
C THR A 65 -8.98 -16.43 13.01
N THR A 66 -8.39 -16.40 11.81
CA THR A 66 -6.95 -16.26 11.61
C THR A 66 -6.49 -14.82 11.87
N TYR A 67 -7.43 -13.88 11.74
CA TYR A 67 -7.18 -12.46 11.95
C TYR A 67 -7.96 -11.91 13.15
N HIS A 68 -7.32 -11.02 13.89
CA HIS A 68 -8.06 -10.06 14.70
C HIS A 68 -8.60 -8.97 13.76
N ALA A 69 -9.91 -8.94 13.60
CA ALA A 69 -10.60 -8.00 12.73
C ALA A 69 -11.88 -7.52 13.45
N ASP A 70 -11.87 -6.27 13.89
CA ASP A 70 -13.04 -5.66 14.52
C ASP A 70 -14.04 -5.25 13.44
N SER A 71 -15.23 -5.83 13.45
CA SER A 71 -16.27 -5.62 12.43
C SER A 71 -16.74 -4.17 12.37
N ASP A 72 -16.90 -3.52 13.53
CA ASP A 72 -17.38 -2.14 13.60
C ASP A 72 -16.31 -1.17 13.14
N ALA A 73 -15.04 -1.42 13.53
CA ALA A 73 -13.90 -0.65 13.05
C ALA A 73 -13.72 -0.75 11.54
N ILE A 74 -13.89 -1.95 10.95
CA ILE A 74 -13.81 -2.14 9.49
C ILE A 74 -14.97 -1.43 8.79
N ALA A 75 -16.20 -1.57 9.27
CA ALA A 75 -17.35 -0.90 8.70
C ALA A 75 -17.19 0.64 8.73
N GLU A 76 -16.72 1.18 9.86
CA GLU A 76 -16.43 2.60 9.99
C GLU A 76 -15.27 3.03 9.07
N ALA A 77 -14.21 2.25 8.97
CA ALA A 77 -13.08 2.53 8.08
C ALA A 77 -13.53 2.61 6.61
N VAL A 78 -14.38 1.68 6.16
CA VAL A 78 -14.93 1.68 4.79
C VAL A 78 -15.79 2.91 4.54
N ARG A 79 -16.67 3.27 5.49
CA ARG A 79 -17.56 4.42 5.40
C ARG A 79 -16.80 5.74 5.38
N SER A 80 -15.85 5.90 6.30
CA SER A 80 -15.05 7.13 6.46
C SER A 80 -13.84 7.22 5.54
N ARG A 81 -13.53 6.14 4.80
CA ARG A 81 -12.31 6.02 3.97
C ARG A 81 -11.02 6.24 4.76
N ARG A 82 -10.99 5.79 6.00
CA ARG A 82 -9.84 5.84 6.90
C ARG A 82 -9.22 4.45 7.07
N PRO A 83 -7.91 4.36 7.31
CA PRO A 83 -7.27 3.08 7.61
C PRO A 83 -7.83 2.42 8.87
N CYS A 84 -7.86 1.09 8.87
CA CYS A 84 -8.04 0.29 10.07
C CYS A 84 -6.97 -0.81 10.14
N ASN A 85 -6.81 -1.40 11.32
CA ASN A 85 -5.76 -2.38 11.55
C ASN A 85 -6.34 -3.80 11.61
N LEU A 86 -5.63 -4.73 10.99
CA LEU A 86 -5.78 -6.16 11.21
C LEU A 86 -4.53 -6.69 11.92
N LEU A 87 -4.67 -7.78 12.68
CA LEU A 87 -3.54 -8.51 13.22
C LEU A 87 -3.64 -9.96 12.75
N HIS A 88 -2.61 -10.42 12.04
CA HIS A 88 -2.50 -11.81 11.63
C HIS A 88 -1.97 -12.64 12.79
N TYR A 89 -2.81 -13.44 13.44
CA TYR A 89 -2.45 -14.17 14.66
C TYR A 89 -1.26 -15.12 14.51
N PRO A 90 -1.12 -15.91 13.41
CA PRO A 90 -0.01 -16.87 13.30
C PRO A 90 1.37 -16.21 13.29
N THR A 91 1.48 -14.99 12.78
CA THR A 91 2.76 -14.28 12.66
C THR A 91 2.86 -13.06 13.56
N MET A 92 1.77 -12.64 14.20
CA MET A 92 1.65 -11.41 14.99
C MET A 92 2.00 -10.16 14.19
N VAL A 93 1.80 -10.20 12.86
CA VAL A 93 2.04 -9.06 11.97
C VAL A 93 0.81 -8.18 11.91
N LYS A 94 1.04 -6.87 12.07
CA LYS A 94 0.05 -5.83 11.88
C LYS A 94 -0.10 -5.51 10.40
N ILE A 95 -1.34 -5.34 9.96
CA ILE A 95 -1.67 -4.96 8.59
C ILE A 95 -2.55 -3.72 8.63
N ASP A 96 -2.13 -2.67 7.96
CA ASP A 96 -2.92 -1.47 7.78
C ASP A 96 -3.78 -1.64 6.52
N LEU A 97 -5.06 -1.91 6.75
CA LEU A 97 -6.06 -2.02 5.69
C LEU A 97 -6.58 -0.61 5.36
N ILE A 98 -6.38 -0.18 4.13
CA ILE A 98 -6.64 1.19 3.68
C ILE A 98 -7.77 1.16 2.64
N PRO A 99 -9.03 1.47 3.00
CA PRO A 99 -10.08 1.59 2.00
C PRO A 99 -9.72 2.65 0.96
N ARG A 100 -9.81 2.28 -0.34
CA ARG A 100 -9.46 3.17 -1.44
C ARG A 100 -10.26 4.47 -1.35
N LYS A 101 -9.56 5.58 -1.25
CA LYS A 101 -10.16 6.92 -1.26
C LYS A 101 -10.78 7.23 -2.63
N GLY A 102 -11.74 8.15 -2.65
CA GLY A 102 -12.30 8.71 -3.86
C GLY A 102 -11.33 9.65 -4.58
N GLY A 103 -11.77 10.19 -5.72
CA GLY A 103 -10.98 11.14 -6.52
C GLY A 103 -10.30 10.48 -7.72
N GLU A 104 -9.96 11.33 -8.69
CA GLU A 104 -9.37 10.90 -9.97
C GLU A 104 -8.02 10.21 -9.75
N TYR A 105 -7.12 10.85 -8.99
CA TYR A 105 -5.80 10.31 -8.74
C TYR A 105 -5.85 8.94 -8.05
N ARG A 106 -6.62 8.78 -6.98
CA ARG A 106 -6.69 7.52 -6.21
C ARG A 106 -7.31 6.36 -7.02
N ARG A 107 -8.17 6.65 -7.99
CA ARG A 107 -8.63 5.65 -8.96
C ARG A 107 -7.53 5.30 -9.94
N THR A 108 -6.86 6.30 -10.53
CA THR A 108 -5.77 6.09 -11.47
C THR A 108 -4.62 5.30 -10.83
N GLU A 109 -4.19 5.66 -9.63
CA GLU A 109 -3.19 4.93 -8.84
C GLU A 109 -3.56 3.45 -8.69
N PHE A 110 -4.80 3.17 -8.29
CA PHE A 110 -5.27 1.80 -8.08
C PHE A 110 -5.40 1.01 -9.39
N ASP A 111 -5.83 1.64 -10.47
CA ASP A 111 -6.00 0.99 -11.78
C ASP A 111 -4.64 0.71 -12.45
N ARG A 112 -3.60 1.50 -12.12
CA ARG A 112 -2.22 1.30 -12.58
C ARG A 112 -1.44 0.23 -11.80
N ARG A 113 -2.02 -0.37 -10.76
CA ARG A 113 -1.35 -1.44 -10.02
C ARG A 113 -0.96 -2.59 -10.94
N LYS A 114 0.13 -3.27 -10.61
CA LYS A 114 0.69 -4.36 -11.41
C LYS A 114 0.71 -5.65 -10.61
N LYS A 115 0.47 -6.78 -11.25
CA LYS A 115 0.67 -8.09 -10.63
C LYS A 115 2.15 -8.48 -10.79
N VAL A 116 2.84 -8.72 -9.69
CA VAL A 116 4.29 -9.02 -9.67
C VAL A 116 4.58 -10.18 -8.72
N ALA A 117 5.75 -10.78 -8.88
CA ALA A 117 6.28 -11.73 -7.90
C ALA A 117 7.22 -11.00 -6.92
N LEU A 118 6.77 -10.81 -5.69
CA LEU A 118 7.56 -10.26 -4.58
C LEU A 118 8.02 -11.41 -3.69
N ALA A 119 9.32 -11.69 -3.67
CA ALA A 119 9.90 -12.82 -2.92
C ALA A 119 9.19 -14.17 -3.17
N GLY A 120 8.68 -14.39 -4.39
CA GLY A 120 7.96 -15.61 -4.79
C GLY A 120 6.44 -15.55 -4.59
N ILE A 121 5.91 -14.51 -3.98
CA ILE A 121 4.48 -14.29 -3.76
C ILE A 121 3.91 -13.44 -4.89
N GLU A 122 2.86 -13.91 -5.56
CA GLU A 122 2.14 -13.10 -6.53
C GLU A 122 1.26 -12.07 -5.81
N VAL A 123 1.51 -10.78 -6.06
CA VAL A 123 0.82 -9.68 -5.39
C VAL A 123 0.54 -8.52 -6.35
N TRP A 124 -0.61 -7.88 -6.19
CA TRP A 124 -0.90 -6.61 -6.84
C TRP A 124 -0.18 -5.49 -6.10
N ILE A 125 0.70 -4.76 -6.78
CA ILE A 125 1.55 -3.71 -6.20
C ILE A 125 1.29 -2.36 -6.87
N VAL A 126 1.39 -1.29 -6.10
CA VAL A 126 1.37 0.09 -6.60
C VAL A 126 2.50 0.32 -7.61
N SER A 127 2.30 1.19 -8.62
CA SER A 127 3.41 1.56 -9.53
C SER A 127 4.49 2.35 -8.78
N ALA A 128 5.72 2.38 -9.33
CA ALA A 128 6.82 3.11 -8.70
C ALA A 128 6.51 4.61 -8.62
N GLU A 129 5.96 5.19 -9.69
CA GLU A 129 5.58 6.60 -9.76
C GLU A 129 4.50 6.94 -8.71
N ASP A 130 3.47 6.08 -8.60
CA ASP A 130 2.39 6.29 -7.65
C ASP A 130 2.86 6.10 -6.21
N LEU A 131 3.84 5.20 -5.97
CA LEU A 131 4.47 5.05 -4.67
C LEU A 131 5.26 6.31 -4.28
N VAL A 132 6.00 6.92 -5.22
CA VAL A 132 6.66 8.22 -5.01
C VAL A 132 5.65 9.28 -4.62
N LEU A 133 4.56 9.43 -5.40
CA LEU A 133 3.52 10.43 -5.13
C LEU A 133 2.84 10.21 -3.78
N SER A 134 2.54 8.97 -3.43
CA SER A 134 1.94 8.64 -2.13
C SER A 134 2.87 8.96 -0.96
N LYS A 135 4.18 8.68 -1.08
CA LYS A 135 5.16 9.03 -0.05
C LYS A 135 5.36 10.54 0.09
N LEU A 136 5.35 11.28 -1.01
CA LEU A 136 5.38 12.75 -0.99
C LEU A 136 4.12 13.33 -0.33
N ASP A 137 2.94 12.77 -0.62
CA ASP A 137 1.68 13.18 0.00
C ASP A 137 1.72 12.99 1.53
N TRP A 138 2.29 11.86 2.01
CA TRP A 138 2.53 11.63 3.43
C TRP A 138 3.56 12.58 4.05
N ALA A 139 4.63 12.89 3.31
CA ALA A 139 5.68 13.80 3.77
C ALA A 139 5.19 15.25 3.85
N ARG A 140 4.19 15.64 3.06
CA ARG A 140 3.67 17.02 2.99
C ARG A 140 3.27 17.57 4.35
N ASP A 141 2.55 16.77 5.13
CA ASP A 141 2.02 17.21 6.42
C ASP A 141 3.00 16.91 7.57
N SER A 142 3.72 15.79 7.49
CA SER A 142 4.60 15.31 8.56
C SER A 142 6.04 15.83 8.48
N ARG A 143 6.48 16.37 7.32
CA ARG A 143 7.87 16.71 7.03
C ARG A 143 8.84 15.57 7.36
N SER A 144 8.39 14.34 7.13
CA SER A 144 9.13 13.12 7.50
C SER A 144 10.34 12.91 6.60
N GLU A 145 11.53 13.09 7.14
CA GLU A 145 12.80 12.78 6.46
C GLU A 145 12.89 11.31 6.02
N LEU A 146 12.26 10.41 6.78
CA LEU A 146 12.19 9.01 6.39
C LEU A 146 11.44 8.82 5.07
N GLN A 147 10.30 9.50 4.88
CA GLN A 147 9.53 9.42 3.64
C GLN A 147 10.26 10.08 2.48
N LEU A 148 10.93 11.21 2.71
CA LEU A 148 11.75 11.87 1.69
C LEU A 148 12.96 10.99 1.30
N GLY A 149 13.60 10.34 2.25
CA GLY A 149 14.66 9.36 1.98
C GLY A 149 14.18 8.17 1.15
N ASP A 150 12.99 7.64 1.45
CA ASP A 150 12.36 6.60 0.65
C ASP A 150 12.09 7.07 -0.79
N VAL A 151 11.63 8.31 -0.96
CA VAL A 151 11.42 8.93 -2.29
C VAL A 151 12.71 9.02 -3.07
N ARG A 152 13.81 9.49 -2.46
CA ARG A 152 15.13 9.56 -3.13
C ARG A 152 15.56 8.21 -3.69
N HIS A 153 15.43 7.14 -2.91
CA HIS A 153 15.76 5.80 -3.38
C HIS A 153 14.83 5.31 -4.52
N LEU A 154 13.55 5.68 -4.50
CA LEU A 154 12.62 5.33 -5.58
C LEU A 154 12.92 6.10 -6.87
N LEU A 155 13.41 7.34 -6.77
CA LEU A 155 13.81 8.16 -7.91
C LEU A 155 15.06 7.64 -8.64
N GLU A 156 15.83 6.72 -8.04
CA GLU A 156 16.94 6.02 -8.72
C GLU A 156 16.44 5.00 -9.77
N ALA A 157 15.17 4.59 -9.68
CA ALA A 157 14.57 3.68 -10.65
C ALA A 157 14.19 4.38 -11.96
N ARG A 158 13.96 3.59 -13.01
CA ARG A 158 13.42 4.14 -14.27
C ARG A 158 11.93 4.42 -14.10
N LEU A 159 11.57 5.69 -14.09
CA LEU A 159 10.20 6.19 -13.90
C LEU A 159 9.67 6.85 -15.18
N ASP A 160 8.34 6.88 -15.31
CA ASP A 160 7.65 7.76 -16.25
C ASP A 160 7.63 9.18 -15.69
N GLU A 161 8.66 9.96 -16.06
CA GLU A 161 8.85 11.34 -15.60
C GLU A 161 7.70 12.27 -16.00
N ALA A 162 7.10 12.05 -17.17
CA ALA A 162 5.98 12.87 -17.64
C ALA A 162 4.75 12.65 -16.74
N TYR A 163 4.43 11.40 -16.45
CA TYR A 163 3.35 11.02 -15.53
C TYR A 163 3.59 11.56 -14.12
N LEU A 164 4.81 11.34 -13.59
CA LEU A 164 5.18 11.76 -12.24
C LEU A 164 5.06 13.28 -12.06
N ASN A 165 5.62 14.06 -12.99
CA ASN A 165 5.57 15.52 -12.93
C ASN A 165 4.14 16.04 -13.10
N TRP A 166 3.35 15.44 -13.99
CA TRP A 166 1.97 15.86 -14.24
C TRP A 166 1.08 15.69 -13.01
N TRP A 167 1.21 14.52 -12.32
CA TRP A 167 0.44 14.28 -11.08
C TRP A 167 1.00 15.08 -9.90
N ALA A 168 2.32 15.24 -9.79
CA ALA A 168 2.92 16.06 -8.74
C ALA A 168 2.36 17.50 -8.79
N ALA A 169 2.24 18.09 -10.00
CA ALA A 169 1.65 19.41 -10.17
C ALA A 169 0.18 19.47 -9.71
N ARG A 170 -0.63 18.49 -10.13
CA ARG A 170 -2.07 18.44 -9.79
C ARG A 170 -2.34 18.17 -8.30
N LEU A 171 -1.41 17.52 -7.63
CA LEU A 171 -1.49 17.19 -6.20
C LEU A 171 -0.81 18.24 -5.30
N GLY A 172 -0.16 19.26 -5.88
CA GLY A 172 0.59 20.27 -5.13
C GLY A 172 1.84 19.71 -4.45
N LEU A 173 2.51 18.73 -5.10
CA LEU A 173 3.70 18.03 -4.58
C LEU A 173 4.99 18.41 -5.32
N GLU A 174 4.94 19.38 -6.24
CA GLU A 174 6.08 19.75 -7.10
C GLU A 174 7.31 20.18 -6.31
N GLU A 175 7.14 20.99 -5.27
CA GLU A 175 8.27 21.49 -4.48
C GLU A 175 8.91 20.37 -3.67
N LEU A 176 8.12 19.46 -3.08
CA LEU A 176 8.65 18.29 -2.39
C LEU A 176 9.37 17.33 -3.35
N LEU A 177 8.84 17.16 -4.56
CA LEU A 177 9.51 16.34 -5.58
C LEU A 177 10.84 16.97 -6.03
N LYS A 178 10.90 18.30 -6.19
CA LYS A 178 12.14 19.03 -6.49
C LYS A 178 13.14 18.91 -5.34
N GLU A 179 12.69 19.03 -4.09
CA GLU A 179 13.53 18.86 -2.90
C GLU A 179 14.15 17.46 -2.87
N ALA A 180 13.35 16.42 -3.05
CA ALA A 180 13.82 15.04 -3.07
C ALA A 180 14.84 14.75 -4.19
N ARG A 181 14.81 15.49 -5.31
CA ARG A 181 15.75 15.35 -6.43
C ARG A 181 17.08 16.09 -6.25
N ARG A 182 17.15 17.06 -5.32
CA ARG A 182 18.35 17.90 -5.13
C ARG A 182 19.39 17.31 -4.19
N GLU A 183 18.99 16.41 -3.34
CA GLU A 183 19.83 15.74 -2.34
C GLU A 183 20.16 14.30 -2.73
#